data_b77138af307c87dd8b5eafc5c3c3b12a
#
_entry.id   b77138af307c87dd8b5eafc5c3c3b12a
#
_cell.length_a   1.000
_cell.length_b   1.000
_cell.length_c   1.000
_cell.angle_alpha   90.00
_cell.angle_beta   90.00
_cell.angle_gamma   90.00
#
_symmetry.space_group_name_H-M   'P 1'
#
loop_
_entity.id
_entity.type
_entity.pdbx_description
1 polymer ?
#
loop_
_entity_poly.entity_id
_entity_poly.type
_entity_poly.pdbx_seq_one_letter_code
_entity_poly.pdbx_strand_id
1 'polypeptide(L)'
;MQDERLQIQQILNGDRVALKQLIEDHQRLVFVLIARMVHNPEDQRELAQEVFVKVYQKLASFRFECKLSTWIAKIAVNLATNYCRKNKLQLFSDMGNDAAFEMTEVVENNEFEKPADQSEQMEVTERDALIKKEVEALPDAYRMVLAMYHWQQFSYTEIAESLKMPEGTVKNYLFRARKLLKERLIKHNFIEEYLS
;
A
#
# COMPACT_ATOMS: atom_id res chain seq x y z
N MET A 1 3.05 20.63 11.49
CA MET A 1 1.68 21.09 11.13
C MET A 1 1.61 22.54 10.69
N GLN A 2 2.27 23.51 11.37
CA GLN A 2 2.30 24.91 10.88
C GLN A 2 3.07 25.04 9.58
N ASP A 3 4.22 24.37 9.43
CA ASP A 3 5.05 24.38 8.22
C ASP A 3 4.34 23.76 7.02
N GLU A 4 3.61 22.65 7.21
CA GLU A 4 2.85 22.02 6.12
C GLU A 4 1.74 22.94 5.58
N ARG A 5 1.05 23.67 6.47
CA ARG A 5 0.01 24.63 6.06
C ARG A 5 0.59 25.79 5.26
N LEU A 6 1.74 26.30 5.70
CA LEU A 6 2.44 27.38 5.00
C LEU A 6 2.91 26.92 3.61
N GLN A 7 3.52 25.74 3.54
CA GLN A 7 3.98 25.16 2.28
C GLN A 7 2.81 24.96 1.30
N ILE A 8 1.68 24.40 1.76
CA ILE A 8 0.50 24.21 0.91
C ILE A 8 -0.03 25.55 0.40
N GLN A 9 -0.08 26.57 1.26
CA GLN A 9 -0.55 27.90 0.86
C GLN A 9 0.36 28.56 -0.17
N GLN A 10 1.68 28.39 -0.03
CA GLN A 10 2.66 28.83 -1.03
C GLN A 10 2.44 28.17 -2.39
N ILE A 11 2.24 26.82 -2.38
CA ILE A 11 1.97 26.06 -3.60
C ILE A 11 0.68 26.54 -4.29
N LEU A 12 -0.39 26.74 -3.51
CA LEU A 12 -1.67 27.21 -4.04
C LEU A 12 -1.58 28.63 -4.61
N ASN A 13 -0.63 29.45 -4.11
CA ASN A 13 -0.31 30.78 -4.65
C ASN A 13 0.66 30.73 -5.86
N GLY A 14 1.02 29.52 -6.32
CA GLY A 14 1.84 29.34 -7.52
C GLY A 14 3.34 29.24 -7.27
N ASP A 15 3.78 29.09 -6.03
CA ASP A 15 5.20 28.90 -5.71
C ASP A 15 5.69 27.52 -6.18
N ARG A 16 6.53 27.55 -7.23
CA ARG A 16 7.11 26.34 -7.83
C ARG A 16 8.21 25.72 -6.96
N VAL A 17 8.88 26.52 -6.13
CA VAL A 17 9.94 26.02 -5.23
C VAL A 17 9.31 25.19 -4.11
N ALA A 18 8.23 25.70 -3.51
CA ALA A 18 7.47 24.96 -2.51
C ALA A 18 6.87 23.66 -3.06
N LEU A 19 6.39 23.67 -4.33
CA LEU A 19 5.90 22.46 -5.00
C LEU A 19 7.03 21.44 -5.23
N LYS A 20 8.19 21.90 -5.70
CA LYS A 20 9.36 21.04 -5.90
C LYS A 20 9.76 20.37 -4.59
N GLN A 21 9.84 21.12 -3.50
CA GLN A 21 10.15 20.60 -2.17
C GLN A 21 9.15 19.53 -1.72
N LEU A 22 7.85 19.77 -1.92
CA LEU A 22 6.80 18.77 -1.61
C LEU A 22 7.02 17.45 -2.37
N ILE A 23 7.38 17.55 -3.65
CA ILE A 23 7.68 16.36 -4.47
C ILE A 23 8.91 15.64 -3.93
N GLU A 24 10.00 16.35 -3.64
CA GLU A 24 11.25 15.79 -3.12
C GLU A 24 11.03 15.08 -1.78
N ASP A 25 10.26 15.68 -0.88
CA ASP A 25 9.96 15.12 0.44
C ASP A 25 9.12 13.82 0.36
N HIS A 26 8.27 13.69 -0.67
CA HIS A 26 7.33 12.57 -0.76
C HIS A 26 7.59 11.58 -1.89
N GLN A 27 8.53 11.86 -2.82
CA GLN A 27 8.79 11.01 -3.98
C GLN A 27 9.18 9.57 -3.60
N ARG A 28 9.99 9.40 -2.54
CA ARG A 28 10.40 8.08 -2.07
C ARG A 28 9.19 7.26 -1.58
N LEU A 29 8.30 7.88 -0.80
CA LEU A 29 7.07 7.27 -0.33
C LEU A 29 6.21 6.80 -1.51
N VAL A 30 5.93 7.70 -2.45
CA VAL A 30 5.11 7.42 -3.64
C VAL A 30 5.71 6.28 -4.45
N PHE A 31 7.04 6.33 -4.70
CA PHE A 31 7.71 5.31 -5.50
C PHE A 31 7.68 3.93 -4.84
N VAL A 32 7.94 3.85 -3.53
CA VAL A 32 7.88 2.59 -2.77
C VAL A 32 6.49 1.97 -2.82
N LEU A 33 5.43 2.79 -2.71
CA LEU A 33 4.06 2.31 -2.75
C LEU A 33 3.69 1.75 -4.13
N ILE A 34 4.02 2.49 -5.19
CA ILE A 34 3.75 2.07 -6.55
C ILE A 34 4.53 0.79 -6.90
N ALA A 35 5.83 0.73 -6.56
CA ALA A 35 6.68 -0.42 -6.85
C ALA A 35 6.21 -1.73 -6.20
N ARG A 36 5.48 -1.65 -5.09
CA ARG A 36 4.87 -2.83 -4.45
C ARG A 36 3.67 -3.39 -5.22
N MET A 37 3.06 -2.57 -6.08
CA MET A 37 1.82 -2.91 -6.80
C MET A 37 2.03 -3.09 -8.31
N VAL A 38 3.01 -2.40 -8.87
CA VAL A 38 3.30 -2.36 -10.30
C VAL A 38 4.71 -2.88 -10.54
N HIS A 39 4.88 -3.83 -11.44
CA HIS A 39 6.19 -4.47 -11.68
C HIS A 39 7.04 -3.74 -12.72
N ASN A 40 6.39 -3.18 -13.76
CA ASN A 40 7.11 -2.52 -14.84
C ASN A 40 7.71 -1.20 -14.36
N PRO A 41 9.05 -0.99 -14.47
CA PRO A 41 9.69 0.24 -14.01
C PRO A 41 9.27 1.51 -14.79
N GLU A 42 8.87 1.38 -16.06
CA GLU A 42 8.38 2.51 -16.85
C GLU A 42 7.02 2.96 -16.34
N ASP A 43 6.10 2.01 -16.16
CA ASP A 43 4.78 2.27 -15.60
C ASP A 43 4.86 2.85 -14.16
N GLN A 44 5.84 2.39 -13.37
CA GLN A 44 6.09 2.96 -12.03
C GLN A 44 6.42 4.44 -12.10
N ARG A 45 7.29 4.85 -13.05
CA ARG A 45 7.66 6.26 -13.20
C ARG A 45 6.49 7.11 -13.68
N GLU A 46 5.74 6.63 -14.67
CA GLU A 46 4.56 7.33 -15.18
C GLU A 46 3.51 7.52 -14.09
N LEU A 47 3.21 6.47 -13.34
CA LEU A 47 2.27 6.55 -12.23
C LEU A 47 2.74 7.48 -11.12
N ALA A 48 4.04 7.48 -10.78
CA ALA A 48 4.58 8.40 -9.79
C ALA A 48 4.41 9.86 -10.22
N GLN A 49 4.62 10.17 -11.48
CA GLN A 49 4.35 11.51 -12.04
C GLN A 49 2.85 11.84 -11.97
N GLU A 50 1.98 10.90 -12.37
CA GLU A 50 0.53 11.11 -12.31
C GLU A 50 0.05 11.36 -10.87
N VAL A 51 0.64 10.67 -9.87
CA VAL A 51 0.34 10.93 -8.46
C VAL A 51 0.58 12.39 -8.11
N PHE A 52 1.73 12.96 -8.44
CA PHE A 52 2.03 14.36 -8.10
C PHE A 52 1.19 15.36 -8.88
N VAL A 53 0.83 15.05 -10.12
CA VAL A 53 -0.17 15.85 -10.86
C VAL A 53 -1.52 15.84 -10.12
N LYS A 54 -1.98 14.67 -9.67
CA LYS A 54 -3.23 14.54 -8.89
C LYS A 54 -3.14 15.21 -7.52
N VAL A 55 -1.99 15.10 -6.84
CA VAL A 55 -1.72 15.80 -5.59
C VAL A 55 -1.89 17.30 -5.81
N TYR A 56 -1.22 17.88 -6.80
CA TYR A 56 -1.32 19.30 -7.10
C TYR A 56 -2.76 19.73 -7.40
N GLN A 57 -3.46 18.99 -8.26
CA GLN A 57 -4.86 19.28 -8.65
C GLN A 57 -5.82 19.24 -7.45
N LYS A 58 -5.56 18.38 -6.47
CA LYS A 58 -6.43 18.19 -5.31
C LYS A 58 -5.95 18.88 -4.03
N LEU A 59 -4.80 19.53 -4.07
CA LEU A 59 -4.17 20.10 -2.87
C LEU A 59 -5.07 21.11 -2.15
N ALA A 60 -5.84 21.90 -2.91
CA ALA A 60 -6.81 22.85 -2.36
C ALA A 60 -7.95 22.16 -1.57
N SER A 61 -8.19 20.88 -1.79
CA SER A 61 -9.21 20.09 -1.08
C SER A 61 -8.69 19.36 0.16
N PHE A 62 -7.40 19.47 0.47
CA PHE A 62 -6.81 18.84 1.64
C PHE A 62 -7.28 19.51 2.94
N ARG A 63 -7.95 18.75 3.81
CA ARG A 63 -8.63 19.29 5.01
C ARG A 63 -7.81 19.20 6.30
N PHE A 64 -6.57 18.72 6.24
CA PHE A 64 -5.72 18.52 7.43
C PHE A 64 -6.31 17.53 8.48
N GLU A 65 -7.18 16.63 8.05
CA GLU A 65 -7.76 15.58 8.90
C GLU A 65 -6.80 14.40 9.12
N CYS A 66 -5.73 14.34 8.34
CA CYS A 66 -4.63 13.37 8.45
C CYS A 66 -3.31 14.04 8.08
N LYS A 67 -2.18 13.33 8.26
CA LYS A 67 -0.86 13.81 7.76
C LYS A 67 -0.90 13.93 6.24
N LEU A 68 -0.19 14.92 5.69
CA LEU A 68 -0.09 15.12 4.24
C LEU A 68 0.47 13.87 3.54
N SER A 69 1.46 13.21 4.14
CA SER A 69 2.01 11.95 3.66
C SER A 69 0.96 10.85 3.51
N THR A 70 0.05 10.71 4.48
CA THR A 70 -1.07 9.74 4.43
C THR A 70 -2.05 10.07 3.31
N TRP A 71 -2.35 11.35 3.12
CA TRP A 71 -3.24 11.79 2.05
C TRP A 71 -2.63 11.54 0.66
N ILE A 72 -1.34 11.85 0.48
CA ILE A 72 -0.58 11.54 -0.75
C ILE A 72 -0.54 10.03 -0.99
N ALA A 73 -0.28 9.25 0.05
CA ALA A 73 -0.27 7.79 -0.02
C ALA A 73 -1.61 7.22 -0.52
N LYS A 74 -2.75 7.74 -0.03
CA LYS A 74 -4.08 7.35 -0.52
C LYS A 74 -4.24 7.62 -2.03
N ILE A 75 -3.74 8.76 -2.51
CA ILE A 75 -3.79 9.07 -3.95
C ILE A 75 -2.93 8.07 -4.74
N ALA A 76 -1.71 7.80 -4.29
CA ALA A 76 -0.78 6.87 -4.93
C ALA A 76 -1.37 5.45 -5.03
N VAL A 77 -1.89 4.92 -3.92
CA VAL A 77 -2.49 3.58 -3.87
C VAL A 77 -3.73 3.51 -4.77
N ASN A 78 -4.59 4.53 -4.77
CA ASN A 78 -5.77 4.56 -5.63
C ASN A 78 -5.40 4.56 -7.12
N LEU A 79 -4.37 5.30 -7.52
CA LEU A 79 -3.90 5.31 -8.90
C LEU A 79 -3.28 3.96 -9.29
N ALA A 80 -2.40 3.40 -8.47
CA ALA A 80 -1.79 2.09 -8.70
C ALA A 80 -2.85 0.98 -8.78
N THR A 81 -3.85 1.00 -7.88
CA THR A 81 -4.99 0.07 -7.90
C THR A 81 -5.79 0.18 -9.20
N ASN A 82 -6.10 1.41 -9.63
CA ASN A 82 -6.81 1.62 -10.89
C ASN A 82 -6.02 1.15 -12.10
N TYR A 83 -4.70 1.39 -12.10
CA TYR A 83 -3.78 0.90 -13.12
C TYR A 83 -3.79 -0.64 -13.17
N CYS A 84 -3.58 -1.31 -12.05
CA CYS A 84 -3.60 -2.78 -11.97
C CYS A 84 -4.94 -3.35 -12.43
N ARG A 85 -6.05 -2.73 -12.04
CA ARG A 85 -7.38 -3.16 -12.46
C ARG A 85 -7.61 -2.97 -13.95
N LYS A 86 -7.12 -1.86 -14.55
CA LYS A 86 -7.30 -1.55 -15.97
C LYS A 86 -6.46 -2.47 -16.87
N ASN A 87 -5.22 -2.76 -16.44
CA ASN A 87 -4.30 -3.56 -17.22
C ASN A 87 -4.43 -5.08 -16.96
N LYS A 88 -5.11 -5.47 -15.88
CA LYS A 88 -5.33 -6.87 -15.49
C LYS A 88 -6.78 -7.08 -15.06
N LEU A 89 -7.73 -6.90 -15.97
CA LEU A 89 -9.08 -7.46 -15.81
C LEU A 89 -9.05 -8.97 -15.47
N GLN A 90 -7.89 -9.64 -15.66
CA GLN A 90 -7.61 -11.03 -15.31
C GLN A 90 -7.18 -11.27 -13.86
N LEU A 91 -6.70 -10.25 -13.11
CA LEU A 91 -6.14 -10.47 -11.76
C LEU A 91 -7.08 -11.18 -10.79
N PHE A 92 -8.38 -10.92 -10.92
CA PHE A 92 -9.40 -11.47 -10.03
C PHE A 92 -10.24 -12.58 -10.70
N SER A 93 -10.19 -12.72 -12.04
CA SER A 93 -10.87 -13.80 -12.77
C SER A 93 -10.05 -15.08 -12.82
N ASP A 94 -8.70 -14.98 -12.84
CA ASP A 94 -7.81 -16.15 -12.87
C ASP A 94 -7.63 -16.80 -11.48
N MET A 95 -8.00 -16.09 -10.42
CA MET A 95 -8.11 -16.68 -9.08
C MET A 95 -9.50 -17.32 -8.97
N GLY A 96 -9.66 -18.43 -9.70
CA GLY A 96 -10.89 -19.17 -9.90
C GLY A 96 -11.94 -19.06 -8.81
N ASN A 97 -13.17 -19.32 -9.16
CA ASN A 97 -14.39 -19.30 -8.36
C ASN A 97 -14.33 -20.17 -7.06
N ASP A 98 -13.19 -20.18 -6.37
CA ASP A 98 -13.00 -20.72 -5.02
C ASP A 98 -13.70 -19.86 -3.96
N ALA A 99 -14.72 -19.09 -4.39
CA ALA A 99 -15.63 -18.37 -3.51
C ALA A 99 -16.53 -19.30 -2.68
N ALA A 100 -16.42 -20.60 -2.86
CA ALA A 100 -17.13 -21.61 -2.08
C ALA A 100 -16.23 -22.30 -1.05
N PHE A 101 -15.42 -21.51 -0.32
CA PHE A 101 -14.86 -22.01 0.91
C PHE A 101 -15.73 -21.54 2.07
N GLU A 102 -16.38 -22.51 2.74
CA GLU A 102 -17.20 -22.32 3.92
C GLU A 102 -16.55 -21.32 4.88
N MET A 103 -17.33 -20.30 5.24
CA MET A 103 -17.04 -19.42 6.37
C MET A 103 -17.09 -20.26 7.65
N THR A 104 -16.00 -20.97 7.96
CA THR A 104 -15.70 -21.27 9.33
C THR A 104 -15.31 -19.93 9.96
N GLU A 105 -16.12 -19.48 10.90
CA GLU A 105 -15.85 -18.32 11.75
C GLU A 105 -14.47 -18.48 12.38
N VAL A 106 -13.46 -17.90 11.73
CA VAL A 106 -12.19 -17.68 12.39
C VAL A 106 -12.37 -16.41 13.19
N VAL A 107 -12.74 -16.57 14.44
CA VAL A 107 -12.64 -15.52 15.46
C VAL A 107 -11.16 -15.17 15.58
N GLU A 108 -10.71 -14.22 14.80
CA GLU A 108 -9.39 -13.61 14.97
C GLU A 108 -9.43 -12.64 16.14
N ASN A 109 -9.21 -13.16 17.35
CA ASN A 109 -8.63 -12.39 18.44
C ASN A 109 -7.10 -12.32 18.22
N ASN A 110 -6.67 -11.59 17.21
CA ASN A 110 -5.30 -11.16 17.06
C ASN A 110 -5.31 -9.64 16.94
N GLU A 111 -5.26 -8.99 18.09
CA GLU A 111 -4.76 -7.63 18.23
C GLU A 111 -3.28 -7.64 17.81
N PHE A 112 -3.03 -7.56 16.51
CA PHE A 112 -1.72 -7.15 16.04
C PHE A 112 -1.62 -5.66 16.31
N GLU A 113 -0.77 -5.30 17.27
CA GLU A 113 -0.37 -3.93 17.54
C GLU A 113 -0.02 -3.24 16.22
N LYS A 114 -0.59 -2.05 16.05
CA LYS A 114 -0.26 -1.17 14.91
C LYS A 114 1.24 -0.93 14.94
N PRO A 115 1.96 -1.15 13.82
CA PRO A 115 3.37 -0.78 13.77
C PRO A 115 3.49 0.71 14.09
N ALA A 116 4.32 1.03 15.07
CA ALA A 116 4.65 2.40 15.39
C ALA A 116 5.20 3.12 14.16
N ASP A 117 4.92 4.42 14.07
CA ASP A 117 5.39 5.36 13.06
C ASP A 117 6.94 5.33 13.01
N GLN A 118 7.51 4.49 12.16
CA GLN A 118 8.95 4.38 12.00
C GLN A 118 9.39 5.15 10.76
N SER A 119 9.55 6.46 10.94
CA SER A 119 10.40 7.29 10.11
C SER A 119 11.86 7.17 10.60
N GLU A 120 12.43 5.96 10.51
CA GLU A 120 13.87 5.78 10.71
C GLU A 120 14.48 5.17 9.46
N GLN A 121 15.62 5.74 9.07
CA GLN A 121 16.51 5.19 8.05
C GLN A 121 17.00 3.81 8.53
N MET A 122 16.22 2.78 8.23
CA MET A 122 16.63 1.41 8.53
C MET A 122 17.63 0.96 7.48
N GLU A 123 18.84 0.60 7.93
CA GLU A 123 19.67 -0.34 7.18
C GLU A 123 18.83 -1.57 6.88
N VAL A 124 18.65 -1.86 5.58
CA VAL A 124 17.88 -3.02 5.13
C VAL A 124 18.65 -4.25 5.57
N THR A 125 18.18 -4.91 6.63
CA THR A 125 18.76 -6.16 7.10
C THR A 125 18.49 -7.27 6.09
N GLU A 126 19.28 -8.35 6.10
CA GLU A 126 19.04 -9.54 5.26
C GLU A 126 17.61 -10.06 5.45
N ARG A 127 17.06 -9.90 6.64
CA ARG A 127 15.66 -10.18 7.00
C ARG A 127 14.66 -9.40 6.19
N ASP A 128 14.83 -8.09 6.14
CA ASP A 128 13.92 -7.21 5.43
C ASP A 128 13.96 -7.48 3.93
N ALA A 129 15.14 -7.81 3.41
CA ALA A 129 15.33 -8.22 2.03
C ALA A 129 14.58 -9.54 1.72
N LEU A 130 14.63 -10.51 2.64
CA LEU A 130 13.92 -11.78 2.50
C LEU A 130 12.41 -11.58 2.57
N ILE A 131 11.91 -10.86 3.58
CA ILE A 131 10.47 -10.54 3.70
C ILE A 131 9.98 -9.82 2.44
N LYS A 132 10.73 -8.84 1.97
CA LYS A 132 10.40 -8.11 0.74
C LYS A 132 10.30 -9.05 -0.45
N LYS A 133 11.29 -9.94 -0.64
CA LYS A 133 11.31 -10.94 -1.71
C LYS A 133 10.10 -11.86 -1.66
N GLU A 134 9.74 -12.36 -0.46
CA GLU A 134 8.60 -13.26 -0.31
C GLU A 134 7.25 -12.55 -0.49
N VAL A 135 7.15 -11.28 -0.08
CA VAL A 135 5.98 -10.43 -0.39
C VAL A 135 5.86 -10.19 -1.90
N GLU A 136 6.97 -9.90 -2.59
CA GLU A 136 6.98 -9.69 -4.05
C GLU A 136 6.59 -10.95 -4.82
N ALA A 137 6.87 -12.13 -4.27
CA ALA A 137 6.49 -13.41 -4.87
C ALA A 137 5.03 -13.82 -4.61
N LEU A 138 4.27 -13.06 -3.80
CA LEU A 138 2.84 -13.31 -3.63
C LEU A 138 2.07 -12.99 -4.92
N PRO A 139 0.95 -13.68 -5.19
CA PRO A 139 0.02 -13.27 -6.23
C PRO A 139 -0.36 -11.79 -6.08
N ASP A 140 -0.45 -11.07 -7.20
CA ASP A 140 -0.64 -9.62 -7.23
C ASP A 140 -1.82 -9.13 -6.37
N ALA A 141 -2.96 -9.88 -6.41
CA ALA A 141 -4.14 -9.53 -5.62
C ALA A 141 -3.88 -9.62 -4.11
N TYR A 142 -3.16 -10.64 -3.65
CA TYR A 142 -2.81 -10.80 -2.24
C TYR A 142 -1.81 -9.74 -1.79
N ARG A 143 -0.79 -9.49 -2.62
CA ARG A 143 0.19 -8.44 -2.37
C ARG A 143 -0.46 -7.06 -2.25
N MET A 144 -1.42 -6.75 -3.15
CA MET A 144 -2.13 -5.49 -3.17
C MET A 144 -2.94 -5.28 -1.88
N VAL A 145 -3.77 -6.27 -1.51
CA VAL A 145 -4.60 -6.17 -0.30
C VAL A 145 -3.74 -6.08 0.96
N LEU A 146 -2.64 -6.84 1.00
CA LEU A 146 -1.67 -6.83 2.10
C LEU A 146 -0.98 -5.46 2.21
N ALA A 147 -0.58 -4.86 1.08
CA ALA A 147 0.02 -3.54 1.03
C ALA A 147 -0.95 -2.45 1.53
N MET A 148 -2.19 -2.47 1.08
CA MET A 148 -3.20 -1.50 1.50
C MET A 148 -3.48 -1.59 3.00
N TYR A 149 -3.57 -2.78 3.55
CA TYR A 149 -3.88 -2.98 4.95
C TYR A 149 -2.70 -2.64 5.88
N HIS A 150 -1.52 -3.24 5.63
CA HIS A 150 -0.39 -3.15 6.56
C HIS A 150 0.44 -1.87 6.40
N TRP A 151 0.66 -1.38 5.19
CA TRP A 151 1.50 -0.20 4.97
C TRP A 151 0.71 1.09 4.84
N GLN A 152 -0.56 1.02 4.37
CA GLN A 152 -1.39 2.19 4.21
C GLN A 152 -2.44 2.33 5.30
N GLN A 153 -2.54 1.33 6.18
CA GLN A 153 -3.51 1.30 7.28
C GLN A 153 -4.97 1.54 6.81
N PHE A 154 -5.30 1.09 5.60
CA PHE A 154 -6.66 1.14 5.10
C PHE A 154 -7.52 0.15 5.88
N SER A 155 -8.72 0.55 6.24
CA SER A 155 -9.75 -0.35 6.76
C SER A 155 -10.21 -1.33 5.68
N TYR A 156 -10.84 -2.42 6.09
CA TYR A 156 -11.42 -3.39 5.15
C TYR A 156 -12.44 -2.74 4.20
N THR A 157 -13.22 -1.79 4.72
CA THR A 157 -14.20 -1.03 3.94
C THR A 157 -13.52 -0.16 2.87
N GLU A 158 -12.47 0.59 3.24
CA GLU A 158 -11.72 1.43 2.29
C GLU A 158 -11.04 0.59 1.20
N ILE A 159 -10.53 -0.60 1.55
CA ILE A 159 -9.95 -1.54 0.57
C ILE A 159 -11.07 -2.07 -0.35
N ALA A 160 -12.21 -2.47 0.21
CA ALA A 160 -13.36 -2.98 -0.54
C ALA A 160 -13.86 -1.96 -1.57
N GLU A 161 -14.01 -0.70 -1.16
CA GLU A 161 -14.39 0.40 -2.03
C GLU A 161 -13.35 0.65 -3.14
N SER A 162 -12.06 0.71 -2.77
CA SER A 162 -10.97 0.98 -3.70
C SER A 162 -10.83 -0.11 -4.76
N LEU A 163 -10.97 -1.37 -4.36
CA LEU A 163 -10.84 -2.53 -5.25
C LEU A 163 -12.17 -2.93 -5.90
N LYS A 164 -13.28 -2.31 -5.51
CA LYS A 164 -14.65 -2.64 -5.96
C LYS A 164 -14.99 -4.12 -5.74
N MET A 165 -14.68 -4.63 -4.55
CA MET A 165 -14.99 -5.99 -4.15
C MET A 165 -15.72 -6.02 -2.79
N PRO A 166 -16.44 -7.09 -2.45
CA PRO A 166 -17.06 -7.23 -1.15
C PRO A 166 -16.02 -7.24 -0.01
N GLU A 167 -16.36 -6.68 1.16
CA GLU A 167 -15.47 -6.66 2.33
C GLU A 167 -15.07 -8.07 2.79
N GLY A 168 -15.99 -9.05 2.69
CA GLY A 168 -15.70 -10.45 2.97
C GLY A 168 -14.59 -11.01 2.07
N THR A 169 -14.53 -10.59 0.80
CA THR A 169 -13.45 -10.96 -0.13
C THR A 169 -12.12 -10.35 0.30
N VAL A 170 -12.11 -9.10 0.78
CA VAL A 170 -10.90 -8.45 1.32
C VAL A 170 -10.36 -9.22 2.52
N LYS A 171 -11.23 -9.60 3.48
CA LYS A 171 -10.86 -10.41 4.66
C LYS A 171 -10.25 -11.75 4.24
N ASN A 172 -10.88 -12.44 3.30
CA ASN A 172 -10.39 -13.72 2.78
C ASN A 172 -9.03 -13.58 2.08
N TYR A 173 -8.85 -12.53 1.28
CA TYR A 173 -7.58 -12.28 0.60
C TYR A 173 -6.46 -11.96 1.58
N LEU A 174 -6.71 -11.18 2.61
CA LEU A 174 -5.74 -10.91 3.68
C LEU A 174 -5.35 -12.19 4.43
N PHE A 175 -6.34 -13.01 4.78
CA PHE A 175 -6.09 -14.29 5.44
C PHE A 175 -5.20 -15.22 4.58
N ARG A 176 -5.56 -15.40 3.31
CA ARG A 176 -4.79 -16.24 2.37
C ARG A 176 -3.39 -15.66 2.11
N ALA A 177 -3.27 -14.35 1.99
CA ALA A 177 -1.99 -13.69 1.80
C ALA A 177 -1.04 -13.92 2.99
N ARG A 178 -1.55 -13.75 4.22
CA ARG A 178 -0.78 -13.99 5.45
C ARG A 178 -0.39 -15.45 5.60
N LYS A 179 -1.32 -16.38 5.34
CA LYS A 179 -1.05 -17.81 5.39
C LYS A 179 0.06 -18.21 4.42
N LEU A 180 -0.05 -17.78 3.17
CA LEU A 180 0.95 -18.08 2.14
C LEU A 180 2.32 -17.47 2.45
N LEU A 181 2.33 -16.22 2.94
CA LEU A 181 3.57 -15.57 3.38
C LEU A 181 4.23 -16.32 4.55
N LYS A 182 3.43 -16.71 5.55
CA LYS A 182 3.93 -17.51 6.69
C LYS A 182 4.54 -18.82 6.22
N GLU A 183 3.85 -19.57 5.36
CA GLU A 183 4.35 -20.86 4.82
C GLU A 183 5.67 -20.69 4.07
N ARG A 184 5.84 -19.58 3.33
CA ARG A 184 7.08 -19.28 2.60
C ARG A 184 8.21 -18.90 3.54
N LEU A 185 7.95 -18.06 4.55
CA LEU A 185 8.95 -17.65 5.53
C LEU A 185 9.42 -18.83 6.41
N ILE A 186 8.53 -19.77 6.74
CA ILE A 186 8.90 -21.02 7.46
C ILE A 186 9.86 -21.85 6.61
N LYS A 187 9.66 -21.96 5.31
CA LYS A 187 10.57 -22.72 4.40
C LYS A 187 11.99 -22.15 4.36
N HIS A 188 12.16 -20.89 4.71
CA HIS A 188 13.48 -20.23 4.82
C HIS A 188 14.08 -20.30 6.23
N ASN A 189 13.55 -21.15 7.14
CA ASN A 189 13.93 -21.24 8.55
C ASN A 189 13.85 -19.92 9.32
N PHE A 190 13.07 -18.96 8.79
CA PHE A 190 12.99 -17.60 9.31
C PHE A 190 12.25 -17.52 10.66
N ILE A 191 11.39 -18.51 10.96
CA ILE A 191 10.52 -18.51 12.14
C ILE A 191 11.07 -19.39 13.26
N GLU A 192 11.94 -20.38 12.96
CA GLU A 192 12.49 -21.27 13.99
C GLU A 192 13.34 -20.55 15.05
N GLU A 193 14.00 -19.46 14.68
CA GLU A 193 14.78 -18.63 15.61
C GLU A 193 13.94 -17.80 16.61
N TYR A 194 12.62 -17.70 16.43
CA TYR A 194 11.74 -16.89 17.28
C TYR A 194 10.82 -17.70 18.16
N LEU A 195 10.75 -19.02 17.98
CA LEU A 195 9.91 -19.94 18.78
C LEU A 195 10.74 -20.76 19.77
N SER A 196 12.06 -20.58 19.80
CA SER A 196 12.97 -21.12 20.80
C SER A 196 13.42 -20.02 21.76
#